data_b1af6a98bed1d7b2f49556e9fbd2bb4f
#
_entry.id   b1af6a98bed1d7b2f49556e9fbd2bb4f
#
_cell.length_a   1.000
_cell.length_b   1.000
_cell.length_c   1.000
_cell.angle_alpha   90.00
_cell.angle_beta   90.00
_cell.angle_gamma   90.00
#
_symmetry.space_group_name_H-M   'P 1'
#
loop_
_entity.id
_entity.type
_entity.pdbx_description
1 polymer ?
#
loop_
_entity_poly.entity_id
_entity_poly.type
_entity_poly.pdbx_seq_one_letter_code
_entity_poly.pdbx_strand_id
1 'polypeptide(L)' 'MRHFMFEDYDTGEEFLVCACDIEEAFIIARDYFADPSYICEVDEFEAESSGLDEY' A
#
# COMPACT_ATOMS: atom_id res chain seq x y z
N MET A 1 -1.90 -10.12 -9.12
CA MET A 1 -1.39 -8.81 -8.65
C MET A 1 -0.75 -8.96 -7.29
N ARG A 2 0.23 -8.15 -7.00
CA ARG A 2 0.92 -8.17 -5.72
C ARG A 2 0.32 -7.09 -4.82
N HIS A 3 0.38 -7.29 -3.52
CA HIS A 3 -0.19 -6.38 -2.53
C HIS A 3 0.94 -5.80 -1.68
N PHE A 4 1.02 -4.48 -1.65
CA PHE A 4 2.08 -3.77 -0.93
C PHE A 4 1.47 -2.93 0.17
N MET A 5 2.07 -2.99 1.37
CA MET A 5 1.61 -2.20 2.50
C MET A 5 2.46 -0.94 2.62
N PHE A 6 1.78 0.19 2.79
CA PHE A 6 2.39 1.50 2.95
C PHE A 6 1.82 2.18 4.18
N GLU A 7 2.54 3.16 4.67
CA GLU A 7 2.07 4.07 5.71
C GLU A 7 2.21 5.50 5.20
N ASP A 8 1.17 6.31 5.36
CA ASP A 8 1.28 7.74 5.09
C ASP A 8 1.98 8.40 6.26
N TYR A 9 3.17 8.93 6.03
CA TYR A 9 3.99 9.51 7.07
C TYR A 9 3.29 10.70 7.76
N ASP A 10 2.51 11.47 7.02
CA ASP A 10 1.82 12.65 7.57
C ASP A 10 0.75 12.27 8.60
N THR A 11 0.00 11.21 8.35
CA THR A 11 -1.16 10.85 9.19
C THR A 11 -0.92 9.59 10.02
N GLY A 12 0.08 8.78 9.66
CA GLY A 12 0.29 7.47 10.26
C GLY A 12 -0.71 6.42 9.80
N GLU A 13 -1.54 6.73 8.80
CA GLU A 13 -2.52 5.80 8.28
C GLU A 13 -1.86 4.74 7.41
N GLU A 14 -2.19 3.47 7.66
CA GLU A 14 -1.70 2.36 6.85
C GLU A 14 -2.71 2.03 5.76
N PHE A 15 -2.22 1.63 4.60
CA PHE A 15 -3.06 1.26 3.47
C PHE A 15 -2.33 0.26 2.57
N LEU A 16 -3.09 -0.37 1.67
CA LEU A 16 -2.55 -1.32 0.72
C LEU A 16 -2.64 -0.78 -0.69
N VAL A 17 -1.68 -1.20 -1.52
CA VAL A 17 -1.70 -0.91 -2.96
C VAL A 17 -1.55 -2.21 -3.72
N CYS A 18 -2.46 -2.45 -4.67
CA CYS A 18 -2.40 -3.61 -5.55
C CYS A 18 -1.72 -3.18 -6.85
N ALA A 19 -0.61 -3.81 -7.17
CA ALA A 19 0.19 -3.43 -8.32
C ALA A 19 1.01 -4.61 -8.84
N CYS A 20 1.61 -4.46 -10.02
CA CYS A 20 2.45 -5.50 -10.62
C CYS A 20 3.82 -5.57 -9.96
N ASP A 21 4.34 -4.43 -9.51
CA ASP A 21 5.64 -4.35 -8.86
C ASP A 21 5.69 -3.14 -7.93
N ILE A 22 6.80 -3.00 -7.21
CA ILE A 22 6.94 -1.94 -6.21
C ILE A 22 6.99 -0.54 -6.83
N GLU A 23 7.54 -0.39 -8.03
CA GLU A 23 7.60 0.91 -8.69
C GLU A 23 6.19 1.42 -9.02
N GLU A 24 5.37 0.54 -9.60
CA GLU A 24 3.97 0.87 -9.88
C GLU A 24 3.22 1.17 -8.59
N ALA A 25 3.48 0.42 -7.54
CA ALA A 25 2.85 0.64 -6.25
C ALA A 25 3.16 2.03 -5.69
N PHE A 26 4.40 2.50 -5.80
CA PHE A 26 4.77 3.85 -5.38
C PHE A 26 4.06 4.92 -6.20
N ILE A 27 3.94 4.71 -7.50
CA ILE A 27 3.23 5.67 -8.36
C ILE A 27 1.78 5.80 -7.92
N ILE A 28 1.11 4.67 -7.69
CA ILE A 28 -0.28 4.66 -7.24
C ILE A 28 -0.40 5.31 -5.86
N ALA A 29 0.49 4.95 -4.93
CA ALA A 29 0.44 5.48 -3.58
C ALA A 29 0.56 7.01 -3.56
N ARG A 30 1.43 7.57 -4.39
CA ARG A 30 1.63 9.02 -4.47
C ARG A 30 0.44 9.76 -5.06
N ASP A 31 -0.42 9.09 -5.82
CA ASP A 31 -1.64 9.71 -6.33
C ASP A 31 -2.65 9.96 -5.22
N TYR A 32 -2.61 9.18 -4.16
CA TYR A 32 -3.58 9.25 -3.07
C TYR A 32 -3.03 9.86 -1.80
N PHE A 33 -1.72 9.78 -1.57
CA PHE A 33 -1.10 10.19 -0.33
C PHE A 33 0.14 11.04 -0.61
N ALA A 34 0.36 12.05 0.24
CA ALA A 34 1.44 13.01 0.04
C ALA A 34 2.82 12.39 0.29
N ASP A 35 2.94 11.51 1.29
CA ASP A 35 4.25 10.96 1.68
C ASP A 35 4.13 9.49 2.06
N PRO A 36 3.87 8.61 1.06
CA PRO A 36 3.76 7.18 1.32
C PRO A 36 5.11 6.56 1.61
N SER A 37 5.17 5.75 2.66
CA SER A 37 6.36 5.01 3.06
C SER A 37 6.09 3.52 2.93
N TYR A 38 6.92 2.82 2.18
CA TYR A 38 6.78 1.38 1.96
C TYR A 38 7.12 0.62 3.25
N ILE A 39 6.26 -0.33 3.61
CA ILE A 39 6.49 -1.19 4.78
C ILE A 39 6.91 -2.59 4.34
N CYS A 40 6.02 -3.30 3.63
CA CYS A 40 6.30 -4.66 3.19
C CYS A 40 5.30 -5.11 2.13
N GLU A 41 5.60 -6.20 1.48
CA GLU A 41 4.67 -6.88 0.62
C GLU A 41 3.90 -7.91 1.46
N VAL A 42 2.58 -8.04 1.21
CA VAL A 42 1.73 -9.02 1.89
C VAL A 42 1.09 -9.93 0.85
N ASP A 43 0.67 -11.13 1.27
CA ASP A 43 -0.04 -12.01 0.37
C ASP A 43 -1.53 -11.64 0.31
N GLU A 44 -2.25 -12.28 -0.58
CA GLU A 44 -3.68 -12.00 -0.79
C GLU A 44 -4.49 -12.25 0.47
N PHE A 45 -4.18 -13.30 1.21
CA PHE A 45 -4.89 -13.62 2.44
C PHE A 45 -4.69 -12.54 3.49
N GLU A 46 -3.45 -12.09 3.68
CA GLU A 46 -3.13 -11.01 4.62
C GLU A 46 -3.79 -9.70 4.21
N ALA A 47 -3.80 -9.41 2.90
CA ALA A 47 -4.43 -8.20 2.39
C ALA A 47 -5.92 -8.18 2.72
N GLU A 48 -6.61 -9.29 2.52
CA GLU A 48 -8.04 -9.39 2.80
C GLU A 48 -8.34 -9.30 4.28
N SER A 49 -7.51 -9.92 5.12
CA SER A 49 -7.76 -9.98 6.56
C SER A 49 -7.29 -8.73 7.30
N SER A 50 -6.52 -7.86 6.68
CA SER A 50 -5.97 -6.67 7.33
C SER A 50 -7.02 -5.63 7.70
N GLY A 51 -8.12 -5.57 6.95
CA GLY A 51 -9.12 -4.52 7.13
C GLY A 51 -8.69 -3.16 6.61
N LEU A 52 -7.55 -3.07 5.94
CA LEU A 52 -7.04 -1.83 5.38
C LEU A 52 -7.65 -1.54 4.01
N ASP A 53 -7.77 -0.27 3.68
CA ASP A 53 -8.20 0.14 2.33
C ASP A 53 -7.11 -0.22 1.33
N GLU A 54 -7.53 -0.66 0.14
CA GLU A 54 -6.61 -1.03 -0.94
C GLU A 54 -6.84 -0.14 -2.15
N TYR A 55 -5.75 0.33 -2.74
CA TYR A 55 -5.77 1.25 -3.89
C TYR A 55 -5.19 0.62 -5.15
#